data_2009a60ad64f7a18bc725b37695b206d
#
_entry.id   2009a60ad64f7a18bc725b37695b206d
#
_cell.length_a   1.000
_cell.length_b   1.000
_cell.length_c   1.000
_cell.angle_alpha   90.00
_cell.angle_beta   90.00
_cell.angle_gamma   90.00
#
_symmetry.space_group_name_H-M   'P 1'
#
loop_
_entity.id
_entity.type
_entity.pdbx_description
1 polymer ?
#
loop_
_entity_poly.entity_id
_entity_poly.type
_entity_poly.pdbx_seq_one_letter_code
_entity_poly.pdbx_strand_id
1 'polypeptide(L)'
;MKLRRVFGIITVLTLMVTVVQAEPEVKTVLDGLTNPAGIAIQPKTGHVFVSDSGAGRIIRVDERGAHNVITGFPLGSYGKGPKYGIGPLGLTFIDRDTLVVGGGGLPDGEEMLRVYKVPAAGASAIKAREMAASFRLTGDADTKGEGNFYGLANNGKAIFVSSNGDDTKGWVAKASLKGGKVTKFERSIATKEVVEVDAPTGVAIAADGSLVVGQLGEITVPQDALISFYDTRSGKLLDNFETGLFDITGLAYSPKGKLFATDFAWMDTSQGGLFELKVARGSQSGVEAKKVLSLDKPTALTFSDRGELYVTVIGTSKEGSPAGKLLVVSGLK
;
A
#
# COMPACT_ATOMS: atom_id res chain seq x y z
N MET A 1 22.69 76.79 -28.31
CA MET A 1 21.68 76.22 -27.38
C MET A 1 21.88 74.73 -27.39
N LYS A 2 22.54 74.11 -26.35
CA LYS A 2 22.84 72.70 -26.27
C LYS A 2 21.81 72.00 -25.35
N LEU A 3 20.97 71.15 -25.94
CA LEU A 3 20.01 70.32 -25.19
C LEU A 3 20.71 69.16 -24.49
N ARG A 4 20.71 69.13 -23.17
CA ARG A 4 21.17 67.94 -22.35
C ARG A 4 19.99 66.96 -22.23
N ARG A 5 20.16 65.77 -22.78
CA ARG A 5 19.29 64.63 -22.56
C ARG A 5 19.64 64.00 -21.22
N VAL A 6 18.72 63.98 -20.30
CA VAL A 6 18.80 63.27 -19.03
C VAL A 6 18.21 61.86 -19.27
N PHE A 7 19.08 60.82 -19.19
CA PHE A 7 18.64 59.42 -19.19
C PHE A 7 18.30 59.05 -17.74
N GLY A 8 17.00 58.82 -17.45
CA GLY A 8 16.54 58.25 -16.20
C GLY A 8 16.72 56.72 -16.24
N ILE A 9 17.50 56.17 -15.32
CA ILE A 9 17.62 54.71 -15.10
C ILE A 9 16.46 54.30 -14.24
N ILE A 10 15.53 53.51 -14.77
CA ILE A 10 14.46 52.84 -14.00
C ILE A 10 15.04 51.52 -13.48
N THR A 11 15.33 51.45 -12.18
CA THR A 11 15.71 50.21 -11.50
C THR A 11 14.44 49.40 -11.17
N VAL A 12 14.20 48.32 -11.90
CA VAL A 12 13.11 47.40 -11.58
C VAL A 12 13.58 46.45 -10.45
N LEU A 13 13.01 46.65 -9.27
CA LEU A 13 13.25 45.80 -8.12
C LEU A 13 12.36 44.53 -8.25
N THR A 14 12.93 43.44 -8.67
CA THR A 14 12.21 42.14 -8.74
C THR A 14 12.17 41.53 -7.33
N LEU A 15 10.99 41.60 -6.70
CA LEU A 15 10.73 40.88 -5.45
C LEU A 15 10.72 39.39 -5.76
N MET A 16 11.76 38.64 -5.35
CA MET A 16 11.70 37.19 -5.29
C MET A 16 10.86 36.77 -4.07
N VAL A 17 9.63 36.35 -4.32
CA VAL A 17 8.80 35.69 -3.31
C VAL A 17 9.30 34.27 -3.17
N THR A 18 10.09 33.98 -2.14
CA THR A 18 10.41 32.63 -1.75
C THR A 18 9.16 31.99 -1.15
N VAL A 19 8.52 31.08 -1.91
CA VAL A 19 7.46 30.23 -1.37
C VAL A 19 8.12 29.26 -0.39
N VAL A 20 8.00 29.55 0.90
CA VAL A 20 8.37 28.57 1.95
C VAL A 20 7.38 27.42 1.84
N GLN A 21 7.86 26.30 1.36
CA GLN A 21 7.07 25.07 1.32
C GLN A 21 6.92 24.55 2.74
N ALA A 22 5.70 24.57 3.28
CA ALA A 22 5.43 23.97 4.59
C ALA A 22 5.77 22.47 4.54
N GLU A 23 6.48 22.00 5.55
CA GLU A 23 6.76 20.58 5.72
C GLU A 23 5.47 19.80 5.98
N PRO A 24 5.37 18.53 5.54
CA PRO A 24 4.23 17.70 5.86
C PRO A 24 4.06 17.53 7.37
N GLU A 25 2.83 17.70 7.84
CA GLU A 25 2.48 17.46 9.25
C GLU A 25 2.10 16.00 9.46
N VAL A 26 2.67 15.36 10.49
CA VAL A 26 2.41 13.96 10.85
C VAL A 26 1.75 13.89 12.22
N LYS A 27 0.60 13.20 12.29
CA LYS A 27 -0.10 12.94 13.56
C LYS A 27 -0.31 11.44 13.75
N THR A 28 -0.12 10.97 14.98
CA THR A 28 -0.51 9.60 15.37
C THR A 28 -2.03 9.57 15.58
N VAL A 29 -2.70 8.71 14.82
CA VAL A 29 -4.15 8.47 14.91
C VAL A 29 -4.43 7.32 15.88
N LEU A 30 -3.61 6.27 15.85
CA LEU A 30 -3.70 5.10 16.71
C LEU A 30 -2.30 4.57 16.95
N ASP A 31 -2.01 4.14 18.18
CA ASP A 31 -0.75 3.50 18.58
C ASP A 31 -1.00 2.13 19.23
N GLY A 32 0.08 1.45 19.63
CA GLY A 32 0.01 0.14 20.29
C GLY A 32 -0.49 -0.97 19.36
N LEU A 33 -0.33 -0.83 18.04
CA LEU A 33 -0.63 -1.87 17.07
C LEU A 33 0.51 -2.91 17.00
N THR A 34 0.14 -4.15 16.68
CA THR A 34 1.07 -5.27 16.53
C THR A 34 1.27 -5.57 15.04
N ASN A 35 2.37 -5.07 14.46
CA ASN A 35 2.71 -5.25 13.04
C ASN A 35 1.54 -4.94 12.10
N PRO A 36 1.00 -3.70 12.10
CA PRO A 36 -0.08 -3.34 11.19
C PRO A 36 0.40 -3.42 9.74
N ALA A 37 -0.45 -3.94 8.83
CA ALA A 37 -0.04 -4.25 7.47
C ALA A 37 -0.92 -3.66 6.37
N GLY A 38 -2.21 -3.46 6.60
CA GLY A 38 -3.14 -2.99 5.58
C GLY A 38 -4.02 -1.84 6.06
N ILE A 39 -4.40 -0.97 5.13
CA ILE A 39 -5.32 0.15 5.37
C ILE A 39 -6.36 0.20 4.27
N ALA A 40 -7.62 0.47 4.63
CA ALA A 40 -8.65 0.85 3.68
C ALA A 40 -9.56 1.93 4.27
N ILE A 41 -10.03 2.84 3.43
CA ILE A 41 -11.02 3.85 3.81
C ILE A 41 -12.39 3.37 3.37
N GLN A 42 -13.33 3.32 4.31
CA GLN A 42 -14.71 2.91 4.04
C GLN A 42 -15.42 3.96 3.18
N PRO A 43 -15.94 3.59 2.00
CA PRO A 43 -16.68 4.52 1.14
C PRO A 43 -17.86 5.16 1.87
N LYS A 44 -18.13 6.43 1.58
CA LYS A 44 -19.22 7.27 2.12
C LYS A 44 -19.09 7.67 3.59
N THR A 45 -18.41 6.92 4.44
CA THR A 45 -18.23 7.24 5.87
C THR A 45 -16.86 7.91 6.12
N GLY A 46 -15.84 7.53 5.36
CA GLY A 46 -14.46 7.98 5.60
C GLY A 46 -13.79 7.28 6.78
N HIS A 47 -14.44 6.29 7.42
CA HIS A 47 -13.83 5.53 8.51
C HIS A 47 -12.61 4.77 8.00
N VAL A 48 -11.54 4.75 8.79
CA VAL A 48 -10.29 4.07 8.45
C VAL A 48 -10.29 2.68 9.05
N PHE A 49 -10.02 1.68 8.21
CA PHE A 49 -9.87 0.29 8.62
C PHE A 49 -8.40 -0.10 8.54
N VAL A 50 -7.91 -0.78 9.59
CA VAL A 50 -6.51 -1.19 9.71
C VAL A 50 -6.44 -2.68 10.03
N SER A 51 -5.59 -3.40 9.31
CA SER A 51 -5.16 -4.74 9.70
C SER A 51 -4.13 -4.62 10.81
N ASP A 52 -4.51 -4.90 12.04
CA ASP A 52 -3.57 -5.13 13.15
C ASP A 52 -3.10 -6.59 13.07
N SER A 53 -2.17 -6.80 12.12
CA SER A 53 -1.88 -8.10 11.52
C SER A 53 -1.34 -9.09 12.54
N GLY A 54 -0.33 -8.71 13.32
CA GLY A 54 0.25 -9.57 14.36
C GLY A 54 -0.69 -9.83 15.53
N ALA A 55 -1.76 -9.03 15.71
CA ALA A 55 -2.81 -9.27 16.69
C ALA A 55 -4.01 -10.05 16.13
N GLY A 56 -4.00 -10.40 14.84
CA GLY A 56 -5.06 -11.18 14.19
C GLY A 56 -6.42 -10.50 14.18
N ARG A 57 -6.47 -9.18 13.95
CA ARG A 57 -7.73 -8.41 14.00
C ARG A 57 -7.77 -7.29 12.97
N ILE A 58 -8.98 -6.86 12.63
CA ILE A 58 -9.27 -5.63 11.89
C ILE A 58 -9.88 -4.61 12.84
N ILE A 59 -9.33 -3.40 12.85
CA ILE A 59 -9.79 -2.27 13.65
C ILE A 59 -10.43 -1.25 12.71
N ARG A 60 -11.55 -0.66 13.12
CA ARG A 60 -12.12 0.56 12.54
C ARG A 60 -11.79 1.74 13.44
N VAL A 61 -11.30 2.82 12.83
CA VAL A 61 -11.12 4.12 13.48
C VAL A 61 -12.18 5.07 12.93
N ASP A 62 -12.99 5.59 13.81
CA ASP A 62 -14.07 6.56 13.54
C ASP A 62 -14.04 7.67 14.60
N GLU A 63 -14.99 8.60 14.56
CA GLU A 63 -15.09 9.73 15.50
C GLU A 63 -15.28 9.32 16.98
N ARG A 64 -15.63 8.05 17.24
CA ARG A 64 -15.78 7.48 18.59
C ARG A 64 -14.51 6.78 19.07
N GLY A 65 -13.47 6.74 18.24
CA GLY A 65 -12.18 6.09 18.52
C GLY A 65 -11.96 4.80 17.75
N ALA A 66 -11.07 3.95 18.26
CA ALA A 66 -10.69 2.69 17.63
C ALA A 66 -11.47 1.50 18.20
N HIS A 67 -12.06 0.69 17.31
CA HIS A 67 -12.91 -0.45 17.67
C HIS A 67 -12.57 -1.69 16.87
N ASN A 68 -12.48 -2.86 17.53
CA ASN A 68 -12.35 -4.12 16.81
C ASN A 68 -13.61 -4.38 15.98
N VAL A 69 -13.43 -4.77 14.72
CA VAL A 69 -14.50 -5.10 13.78
C VAL A 69 -14.54 -6.59 13.47
N ILE A 70 -13.37 -7.19 13.25
CA ILE A 70 -13.21 -8.61 12.99
C ILE A 70 -12.03 -9.11 13.81
N THR A 71 -12.18 -10.27 14.48
CA THR A 71 -11.15 -10.83 15.37
C THR A 71 -10.96 -12.32 15.13
N GLY A 72 -9.80 -12.85 15.58
CA GLY A 72 -9.52 -14.28 15.52
C GLY A 72 -9.09 -14.75 14.14
N PHE A 73 -8.34 -13.93 13.41
CA PHE A 73 -7.64 -14.39 12.22
C PHE A 73 -6.50 -15.35 12.60
N PRO A 74 -6.20 -16.34 11.75
CA PRO A 74 -5.00 -17.16 11.89
C PRO A 74 -3.75 -16.29 11.94
N LEU A 75 -2.74 -16.72 12.68
CA LEU A 75 -1.46 -16.04 12.83
C LEU A 75 -0.33 -16.90 12.30
N GLY A 76 0.59 -16.28 11.59
CA GLY A 76 1.83 -16.83 11.10
C GLY A 76 2.99 -15.88 11.37
N SER A 77 4.10 -16.03 10.67
CA SER A 77 5.23 -15.13 10.75
C SER A 77 5.92 -14.99 9.41
N TYR A 78 6.45 -13.81 9.12
CA TYR A 78 7.18 -13.49 7.91
C TYR A 78 8.50 -12.80 8.24
N GLY A 79 9.52 -13.01 7.37
CA GLY A 79 10.82 -12.35 7.41
C GLY A 79 11.98 -13.32 7.60
N LYS A 80 13.13 -12.96 7.03
CA LYS A 80 14.40 -13.71 7.14
C LYS A 80 15.18 -13.37 8.42
N GLY A 81 14.84 -12.22 9.06
CA GLY A 81 15.38 -11.70 10.33
C GLY A 81 15.41 -10.17 10.33
N PRO A 82 14.71 -9.52 11.24
CA PRO A 82 13.79 -10.08 12.24
C PRO A 82 12.53 -10.68 11.63
N LYS A 83 11.85 -11.57 12.36
CA LYS A 83 10.54 -12.10 11.99
C LYS A 83 9.42 -11.28 12.62
N TYR A 84 8.37 -11.04 11.84
CA TYR A 84 7.17 -10.32 12.26
C TYR A 84 5.98 -11.27 12.27
N GLY A 85 5.14 -11.18 13.30
CA GLY A 85 3.86 -11.87 13.33
C GLY A 85 2.92 -11.28 12.29
N ILE A 86 2.28 -12.11 11.49
CA ILE A 86 1.32 -11.73 10.45
C ILE A 86 0.01 -12.50 10.59
N GLY A 87 -1.07 -11.91 10.13
CA GLY A 87 -2.42 -12.46 10.12
C GLY A 87 -3.22 -11.89 8.95
N PRO A 88 -4.25 -11.04 9.18
CA PRO A 88 -4.89 -10.28 8.10
C PRO A 88 -3.90 -9.24 7.53
N LEU A 89 -3.79 -9.13 6.22
CA LEU A 89 -2.87 -8.24 5.52
C LEU A 89 -3.63 -7.14 4.78
N GLY A 90 -3.69 -7.20 3.45
CA GLY A 90 -4.29 -6.18 2.61
C GLY A 90 -5.79 -6.01 2.83
N LEU A 91 -6.26 -4.78 2.66
CA LEU A 91 -7.67 -4.41 2.79
C LEU A 91 -8.14 -3.64 1.57
N THR A 92 -9.37 -3.91 1.12
CA THR A 92 -10.09 -3.02 0.19
C THR A 92 -11.59 -3.17 0.35
N PHE A 93 -12.35 -2.12 0.03
CA PHE A 93 -13.81 -2.17 0.00
C PHE A 93 -14.32 -2.41 -1.43
N ILE A 94 -15.35 -3.24 -1.59
CA ILE A 94 -16.14 -3.36 -2.82
C ILE A 94 -17.22 -2.27 -2.83
N ASP A 95 -17.88 -2.10 -1.71
CA ASP A 95 -18.90 -1.09 -1.43
C ASP A 95 -18.80 -0.66 0.03
N ARG A 96 -19.68 0.23 0.50
CA ARG A 96 -19.68 0.73 1.88
C ARG A 96 -19.65 -0.40 2.94
N ASP A 97 -20.34 -1.50 2.68
CA ASP A 97 -20.62 -2.52 3.70
C ASP A 97 -19.87 -3.84 3.42
N THR A 98 -19.09 -3.93 2.35
CA THR A 98 -18.38 -5.15 1.93
C THR A 98 -16.87 -4.94 1.90
N LEU A 99 -16.19 -5.49 2.90
CA LEU A 99 -14.74 -5.48 3.03
C LEU A 99 -14.13 -6.78 2.50
N VAL A 100 -13.06 -6.65 1.72
CA VAL A 100 -12.20 -7.76 1.28
C VAL A 100 -10.89 -7.70 2.05
N VAL A 101 -10.47 -8.83 2.59
CA VAL A 101 -9.29 -8.98 3.43
C VAL A 101 -8.39 -10.05 2.83
N GLY A 102 -7.15 -9.67 2.55
CA GLY A 102 -6.06 -10.59 2.23
C GLY A 102 -5.51 -11.26 3.48
N GLY A 103 -5.18 -12.53 3.40
CA GLY A 103 -4.63 -13.28 4.51
C GLY A 103 -3.12 -13.48 4.41
N GLY A 104 -2.50 -13.85 5.53
CA GLY A 104 -1.06 -14.11 5.64
C GLY A 104 -0.69 -14.99 6.83
N GLY A 105 -1.68 -15.52 7.56
CA GLY A 105 -1.47 -16.31 8.77
C GLY A 105 -1.57 -17.82 8.58
N LEU A 106 -1.88 -18.30 7.38
CA LEU A 106 -1.91 -19.72 7.01
C LEU A 106 -0.69 -20.06 6.15
N PRO A 107 -0.34 -21.35 6.02
CA PRO A 107 0.69 -21.80 5.08
C PRO A 107 0.36 -21.39 3.62
N ASP A 108 1.39 -21.29 2.79
CA ASP A 108 1.25 -21.06 1.36
C ASP A 108 0.37 -22.13 0.72
N GLY A 109 -0.51 -21.70 -0.19
CA GLY A 109 -1.54 -22.56 -0.79
C GLY A 109 -2.80 -22.77 0.06
N GLU A 110 -2.76 -22.47 1.36
CA GLU A 110 -3.93 -22.53 2.25
C GLU A 110 -4.53 -21.16 2.53
N GLU A 111 -3.83 -20.09 2.16
CA GLU A 111 -4.26 -18.73 2.46
C GLU A 111 -5.50 -18.34 1.65
N MET A 112 -6.27 -17.39 2.20
CA MET A 112 -7.59 -17.02 1.69
C MET A 112 -7.71 -15.52 1.48
N LEU A 113 -8.32 -15.16 0.36
CA LEU A 113 -8.98 -13.87 0.19
C LEU A 113 -10.39 -13.98 0.79
N ARG A 114 -10.68 -13.22 1.84
CA ARG A 114 -11.92 -13.29 2.62
C ARG A 114 -12.80 -12.08 2.37
N VAL A 115 -14.10 -12.29 2.28
CA VAL A 115 -15.10 -11.23 2.08
C VAL A 115 -16.02 -11.16 3.28
N TYR A 116 -16.19 -9.96 3.84
CA TYR A 116 -17.02 -9.73 5.03
C TYR A 116 -18.09 -8.69 4.77
N LYS A 117 -19.25 -8.87 5.41
CA LYS A 117 -20.17 -7.77 5.66
C LYS A 117 -19.74 -7.08 6.95
N VAL A 118 -19.37 -5.81 6.83
CA VAL A 118 -18.84 -5.04 7.96
C VAL A 118 -19.96 -4.76 8.95
N PRO A 119 -19.80 -5.07 10.25
CA PRO A 119 -20.76 -4.70 11.28
C PRO A 119 -20.98 -3.19 11.33
N ALA A 120 -22.20 -2.77 11.61
CA ALA A 120 -22.53 -1.37 11.83
C ALA A 120 -21.64 -0.75 12.92
N ALA A 121 -21.48 0.56 12.86
CA ALA A 121 -20.72 1.28 13.90
C ALA A 121 -21.42 1.11 15.27
N GLY A 122 -20.65 0.65 16.28
CA GLY A 122 -21.16 0.32 17.61
C GLY A 122 -21.66 -1.12 17.80
N ALA A 123 -21.75 -1.92 16.74
CA ALA A 123 -22.02 -3.34 16.87
C ALA A 123 -20.79 -4.12 17.37
N SER A 124 -21.03 -5.29 17.96
CA SER A 124 -19.98 -6.20 18.39
C SER A 124 -19.14 -6.69 17.21
N ALA A 125 -17.85 -6.93 17.46
CA ALA A 125 -16.94 -7.51 16.48
C ALA A 125 -17.38 -8.93 16.12
N ILE A 126 -17.29 -9.27 14.83
CA ILE A 126 -17.47 -10.64 14.33
C ILE A 126 -16.17 -11.43 14.37
N LYS A 127 -16.25 -12.77 14.21
CA LYS A 127 -15.06 -13.63 14.10
C LYS A 127 -14.63 -13.77 12.64
N ALA A 128 -13.33 -13.98 12.43
CA ALA A 128 -12.76 -14.18 11.08
C ALA A 128 -13.41 -15.35 10.30
N ARG A 129 -13.93 -16.37 11.01
CA ARG A 129 -14.68 -17.49 10.41
C ARG A 129 -16.09 -17.11 9.92
N GLU A 130 -16.62 -15.96 10.32
CA GLU A 130 -17.98 -15.48 9.94
C GLU A 130 -17.94 -14.68 8.63
N MET A 131 -17.02 -15.05 7.72
CA MET A 131 -16.91 -14.46 6.40
C MET A 131 -18.13 -14.81 5.52
N ALA A 132 -18.55 -13.87 4.69
CA ALA A 132 -19.63 -14.07 3.71
C ALA A 132 -19.18 -14.94 2.54
N ALA A 133 -17.89 -14.90 2.19
CA ALA A 133 -17.27 -15.74 1.18
C ALA A 133 -15.74 -15.81 1.40
N SER A 134 -15.11 -16.85 0.85
CA SER A 134 -13.65 -16.97 0.80
C SER A 134 -13.21 -17.62 -0.50
N PHE A 135 -11.98 -17.29 -0.92
CA PHE A 135 -11.40 -17.76 -2.16
C PHE A 135 -9.93 -18.11 -1.91
N ARG A 136 -9.45 -19.18 -2.55
CA ARG A 136 -8.06 -19.63 -2.50
C ARG A 136 -7.47 -19.67 -3.90
N LEU A 137 -6.16 -19.49 -3.99
CA LEU A 137 -5.41 -19.85 -5.18
C LEU A 137 -5.13 -21.36 -5.09
N THR A 138 -5.77 -22.13 -5.95
CA THR A 138 -5.52 -23.57 -6.07
C THR A 138 -4.47 -23.81 -7.15
N GLY A 139 -3.68 -24.87 -7.01
CA GLY A 139 -2.67 -25.28 -7.98
C GLY A 139 -2.17 -26.69 -7.70
N ASP A 140 -1.42 -27.22 -8.64
CA ASP A 140 -0.65 -28.45 -8.49
C ASP A 140 0.71 -28.19 -7.79
N ALA A 141 1.58 -29.21 -7.76
CA ALA A 141 2.89 -29.11 -7.12
C ALA A 141 3.79 -28.00 -7.74
N ASP A 142 3.60 -27.68 -9.02
CA ASP A 142 4.40 -26.70 -9.77
C ASP A 142 3.81 -25.30 -9.70
N THR A 143 2.53 -25.19 -9.37
CA THR A 143 1.78 -23.93 -9.27
C THR A 143 1.10 -23.79 -7.92
N LYS A 144 1.77 -24.16 -6.83
CA LYS A 144 1.24 -23.98 -5.47
C LYS A 144 0.68 -22.60 -5.30
N GLY A 145 -0.48 -22.53 -4.65
CA GLY A 145 -1.05 -21.26 -4.24
C GLY A 145 -0.05 -20.56 -3.32
N GLU A 146 0.34 -19.37 -3.69
CA GLU A 146 1.13 -18.53 -2.81
C GLU A 146 0.24 -17.97 -1.70
N GLY A 147 0.86 -17.52 -0.62
CA GLY A 147 0.21 -16.89 0.51
C GLY A 147 0.46 -15.39 0.54
N ASN A 148 0.30 -14.80 1.71
CA ASN A 148 0.61 -13.39 1.96
C ASN A 148 -0.06 -12.44 0.95
N PHE A 149 -1.39 -12.44 0.91
CA PHE A 149 -2.18 -11.53 0.07
C PHE A 149 -2.08 -10.11 0.61
N TYR A 150 -1.01 -9.41 0.20
CA TYR A 150 -0.51 -8.21 0.87
C TYR A 150 -1.16 -6.91 0.36
N GLY A 151 -1.03 -6.58 -0.90
CA GLY A 151 -1.61 -5.39 -1.52
C GLY A 151 -2.92 -5.71 -2.23
N LEU A 152 -3.94 -4.88 -2.06
CA LEU A 152 -5.24 -5.01 -2.74
C LEU A 152 -5.62 -3.71 -3.44
N ALA A 153 -5.80 -3.75 -4.77
CA ALA A 153 -6.24 -2.61 -5.57
C ALA A 153 -7.53 -2.94 -6.34
N ASN A 154 -8.57 -2.15 -6.12
CA ASN A 154 -9.90 -2.35 -6.71
C ASN A 154 -10.16 -1.33 -7.84
N ASN A 155 -10.43 -1.79 -9.07
CA ASN A 155 -10.79 -0.94 -10.21
C ASN A 155 -12.30 -0.96 -10.55
N GLY A 156 -13.13 -1.49 -9.65
CA GLY A 156 -14.59 -1.64 -9.83
C GLY A 156 -15.02 -2.86 -10.67
N LYS A 157 -14.09 -3.49 -11.41
CA LYS A 157 -14.34 -4.70 -12.22
C LYS A 157 -13.60 -5.92 -11.65
N ALA A 158 -12.49 -5.68 -10.97
CA ALA A 158 -11.68 -6.69 -10.32
C ALA A 158 -10.89 -6.07 -9.15
N ILE A 159 -10.48 -6.93 -8.23
CA ILE A 159 -9.49 -6.63 -7.20
C ILE A 159 -8.21 -7.35 -7.60
N PHE A 160 -7.12 -6.62 -7.75
CA PHE A 160 -5.78 -7.15 -7.96
C PHE A 160 -5.11 -7.34 -6.60
N VAL A 161 -4.54 -8.51 -6.40
CA VAL A 161 -4.02 -8.95 -5.11
C VAL A 161 -2.58 -9.39 -5.30
N SER A 162 -1.62 -8.68 -4.70
CA SER A 162 -0.25 -9.18 -4.65
C SER A 162 -0.16 -10.39 -3.72
N SER A 163 0.51 -11.43 -4.19
CA SER A 163 0.67 -12.70 -3.49
C SER A 163 2.17 -13.00 -3.44
N ASN A 164 2.73 -12.87 -2.27
CA ASN A 164 4.14 -13.06 -1.98
C ASN A 164 4.28 -14.25 -1.03
N GLY A 165 4.49 -15.43 -1.56
CA GLY A 165 4.56 -16.68 -0.82
C GLY A 165 5.93 -17.34 -0.90
N ASP A 166 6.08 -18.35 -1.75
CA ASP A 166 7.24 -19.24 -1.79
C ASP A 166 8.43 -18.75 -2.62
N ASP A 167 8.47 -17.47 -2.95
CA ASP A 167 9.54 -16.81 -3.70
C ASP A 167 9.77 -17.32 -5.14
N THR A 168 8.88 -18.13 -5.71
CA THR A 168 9.11 -18.74 -7.02
C THR A 168 8.64 -17.88 -8.19
N LYS A 169 7.43 -17.32 -8.12
CA LYS A 169 6.81 -16.61 -9.25
C LYS A 169 6.36 -15.19 -8.93
N GLY A 170 6.07 -14.88 -7.66
CA GLY A 170 5.58 -13.57 -7.27
C GLY A 170 4.29 -13.21 -8.00
N TRP A 171 3.15 -13.79 -7.62
CA TRP A 171 1.90 -13.59 -8.33
C TRP A 171 1.21 -12.27 -7.98
N VAL A 172 0.66 -11.59 -9.01
CA VAL A 172 -0.55 -10.78 -8.83
C VAL A 172 -1.74 -11.63 -9.24
N ALA A 173 -2.60 -11.93 -8.26
CA ALA A 173 -3.87 -12.61 -8.49
C ALA A 173 -4.98 -11.60 -8.80
N LYS A 174 -6.07 -12.09 -9.41
CA LYS A 174 -7.23 -11.30 -9.82
C LYS A 174 -8.52 -11.88 -9.26
N ALA A 175 -9.21 -11.10 -8.45
CA ALA A 175 -10.56 -11.41 -8.00
C ALA A 175 -11.58 -10.64 -8.85
N SER A 176 -12.28 -11.35 -9.75
CA SER A 176 -13.25 -10.75 -10.67
C SER A 176 -14.52 -10.33 -9.93
N LEU A 177 -15.01 -9.12 -10.20
CA LEU A 177 -16.23 -8.56 -9.61
C LEU A 177 -17.41 -8.60 -10.59
N LYS A 178 -18.57 -9.08 -10.13
CA LYS A 178 -19.85 -9.01 -10.86
C LYS A 178 -20.97 -8.70 -9.87
N GLY A 179 -21.71 -7.63 -10.12
CA GLY A 179 -22.81 -7.21 -9.24
C GLY A 179 -22.38 -6.95 -7.79
N GLY A 180 -21.18 -6.36 -7.59
CA GLY A 180 -20.65 -6.07 -6.24
C GLY A 180 -20.21 -7.32 -5.46
N LYS A 181 -19.98 -8.45 -6.13
CA LYS A 181 -19.53 -9.70 -5.50
C LYS A 181 -18.28 -10.24 -6.20
N VAL A 182 -17.38 -10.83 -5.44
CA VAL A 182 -16.27 -11.63 -5.98
C VAL A 182 -16.86 -12.92 -6.55
N THR A 183 -16.54 -13.23 -7.81
CA THR A 183 -17.08 -14.41 -8.52
C THR A 183 -16.01 -15.41 -8.90
N LYS A 184 -14.74 -14.99 -9.00
CA LYS A 184 -13.60 -15.83 -9.35
C LYS A 184 -12.34 -15.23 -8.74
N PHE A 185 -11.40 -16.07 -8.29
CA PHE A 185 -10.08 -15.67 -7.84
C PHE A 185 -9.04 -16.57 -8.49
N GLU A 186 -8.11 -15.98 -9.22
CA GLU A 186 -7.16 -16.72 -10.06
C GLU A 186 -5.82 -15.99 -10.17
N ARG A 187 -4.76 -16.71 -10.50
CA ARG A 187 -3.47 -16.13 -10.89
C ARG A 187 -3.64 -15.32 -12.17
N SER A 188 -3.01 -14.16 -12.25
CA SER A 188 -3.13 -13.26 -13.40
C SER A 188 -1.78 -12.89 -13.99
N ILE A 189 -0.80 -12.52 -13.15
CA ILE A 189 0.52 -12.06 -13.58
C ILE A 189 1.57 -12.74 -12.73
N ALA A 190 2.50 -13.48 -13.33
CA ALA A 190 3.70 -14.00 -12.70
C ALA A 190 4.80 -12.92 -12.76
N THR A 191 4.87 -12.04 -11.77
CA THR A 191 5.68 -10.82 -11.85
C THR A 191 7.16 -11.13 -11.95
N LYS A 192 7.68 -12.09 -11.17
CA LYS A 192 9.10 -12.48 -11.19
C LYS A 192 9.55 -13.03 -12.55
N GLU A 193 8.69 -13.78 -13.25
CA GLU A 193 9.00 -14.28 -14.61
C GLU A 193 9.09 -13.14 -15.64
N VAL A 194 8.45 -12.01 -15.35
CA VAL A 194 8.37 -10.87 -16.30
C VAL A 194 9.45 -9.82 -16.03
N VAL A 195 9.78 -9.56 -14.75
CA VAL A 195 10.70 -8.48 -14.38
C VAL A 195 11.95 -8.96 -13.62
N GLU A 196 12.08 -10.28 -13.39
CA GLU A 196 13.22 -10.92 -12.72
C GLU A 196 13.47 -10.50 -11.26
N VAL A 197 12.63 -9.62 -10.72
CA VAL A 197 12.66 -9.17 -9.32
C VAL A 197 11.46 -9.72 -8.59
N ASP A 198 11.67 -10.17 -7.36
CA ASP A 198 10.69 -10.90 -6.56
C ASP A 198 9.77 -9.99 -5.72
N ALA A 199 8.83 -10.66 -5.07
CA ALA A 199 7.98 -10.14 -4.00
C ALA A 199 7.11 -8.93 -4.40
N PRO A 200 6.05 -9.12 -5.21
CA PRO A 200 5.06 -8.08 -5.42
C PRO A 200 4.34 -7.75 -4.10
N THR A 201 4.29 -6.48 -3.74
CA THR A 201 3.72 -6.00 -2.48
C THR A 201 2.69 -4.91 -2.70
N GLY A 202 3.10 -3.66 -2.84
CA GLY A 202 2.20 -2.55 -3.10
C GLY A 202 1.54 -2.65 -4.47
N VAL A 203 0.23 -2.43 -4.53
CA VAL A 203 -0.52 -2.36 -5.81
C VAL A 203 -1.42 -1.14 -5.82
N ALA A 204 -1.54 -0.49 -6.98
CA ALA A 204 -2.41 0.66 -7.18
C ALA A 204 -2.98 0.67 -8.60
N ILE A 205 -4.11 1.35 -8.81
CA ILE A 205 -4.67 1.59 -10.15
C ILE A 205 -4.30 3.01 -10.59
N ALA A 206 -3.62 3.13 -11.71
CA ALA A 206 -3.29 4.41 -12.30
C ALA A 206 -4.51 5.07 -12.98
N ALA A 207 -4.43 6.36 -13.24
CA ALA A 207 -5.54 7.11 -13.87
C ALA A 207 -5.88 6.62 -15.28
N ASP A 208 -4.92 6.03 -16.01
CA ASP A 208 -5.13 5.40 -17.32
C ASP A 208 -5.74 3.99 -17.23
N GLY A 209 -5.99 3.49 -16.01
CA GLY A 209 -6.55 2.17 -15.74
C GLY A 209 -5.52 1.05 -15.71
N SER A 210 -4.24 1.32 -15.88
CA SER A 210 -3.18 0.33 -15.69
C SER A 210 -3.01 -0.05 -14.23
N LEU A 211 -2.58 -1.28 -13.98
CA LEU A 211 -2.17 -1.74 -12.66
C LEU A 211 -0.70 -1.37 -12.45
N VAL A 212 -0.41 -0.71 -11.33
CA VAL A 212 0.96 -0.48 -10.86
C VAL A 212 1.27 -1.47 -9.76
N VAL A 213 2.41 -2.14 -9.88
CA VAL A 213 2.90 -3.13 -8.91
C VAL A 213 4.25 -2.68 -8.41
N GLY A 214 4.41 -2.58 -7.10
CA GLY A 214 5.70 -2.42 -6.44
C GLY A 214 6.26 -3.80 -6.12
N GLN A 215 7.50 -4.05 -6.53
CA GLN A 215 8.28 -5.21 -6.13
C GLN A 215 9.13 -4.84 -4.92
N LEU A 216 9.04 -5.62 -3.86
CA LEU A 216 9.88 -5.46 -2.68
C LEU A 216 11.35 -5.75 -3.01
N GLY A 217 11.59 -6.75 -3.86
CA GLY A 217 12.92 -7.22 -4.18
C GLY A 217 13.45 -8.24 -3.18
N GLU A 218 14.73 -8.51 -3.26
CA GLU A 218 15.41 -9.38 -2.31
C GLU A 218 15.87 -8.56 -1.09
N ILE A 219 15.37 -8.89 0.09
CA ILE A 219 15.68 -8.19 1.36
C ILE A 219 17.17 -7.89 1.55
N THR A 220 18.06 -8.74 1.00
CA THR A 220 19.51 -8.61 1.14
C THR A 220 20.19 -7.86 0.00
N VAL A 221 19.46 -7.48 -1.05
CA VAL A 221 19.97 -6.73 -2.20
C VAL A 221 19.51 -5.28 -2.10
N PRO A 222 20.42 -4.33 -1.91
CA PRO A 222 20.06 -2.94 -1.74
C PRO A 222 19.53 -2.32 -3.05
N GLN A 223 18.47 -1.54 -2.97
CA GLN A 223 17.95 -0.68 -4.05
C GLN A 223 17.49 -1.44 -5.31
N ASP A 224 17.04 -2.68 -5.17
CA ASP A 224 16.52 -3.48 -6.28
C ASP A 224 14.99 -3.39 -6.45
N ALA A 225 14.32 -2.58 -5.62
CA ALA A 225 12.87 -2.41 -5.73
C ALA A 225 12.44 -1.75 -7.05
N LEU A 226 11.43 -2.35 -7.68
CA LEU A 226 10.88 -1.90 -8.96
C LEU A 226 9.46 -1.38 -8.81
N ILE A 227 9.02 -0.56 -9.78
CA ILE A 227 7.61 -0.38 -10.10
C ILE A 227 7.34 -0.80 -11.54
N SER A 228 6.30 -1.60 -11.71
CA SER A 228 5.92 -2.16 -13.01
C SER A 228 4.47 -1.82 -13.33
N PHE A 229 4.19 -1.50 -14.58
CA PHE A 229 2.86 -1.16 -15.06
C PHE A 229 2.33 -2.28 -15.95
N TYR A 230 1.10 -2.72 -15.69
CA TYR A 230 0.47 -3.82 -16.43
C TYR A 230 -0.91 -3.43 -16.97
N ASP A 231 -1.25 -3.93 -18.14
CA ASP A 231 -2.62 -3.88 -18.65
C ASP A 231 -3.54 -4.77 -17.79
N THR A 232 -4.59 -4.20 -17.22
CA THR A 232 -5.48 -4.89 -16.26
C THR A 232 -6.34 -6.00 -16.87
N ARG A 233 -6.44 -6.08 -18.20
CA ARG A 233 -7.21 -7.12 -18.91
C ARG A 233 -6.34 -8.28 -19.33
N SER A 234 -5.21 -7.99 -19.98
CA SER A 234 -4.32 -9.00 -20.54
C SER A 234 -3.22 -9.46 -19.60
N GLY A 235 -2.92 -8.68 -18.54
CA GLY A 235 -1.76 -8.90 -17.67
C GLY A 235 -0.41 -8.58 -18.33
N LYS A 236 -0.42 -7.96 -19.53
CA LYS A 236 0.81 -7.62 -20.25
C LYS A 236 1.56 -6.50 -19.57
N LEU A 237 2.87 -6.65 -19.40
CA LEU A 237 3.76 -5.58 -18.96
C LEU A 237 3.74 -4.42 -19.98
N LEU A 238 3.55 -3.21 -19.48
CA LEU A 238 3.56 -1.98 -20.25
C LEU A 238 4.86 -1.22 -20.07
N ASP A 239 5.29 -1.06 -18.82
CA ASP A 239 6.54 -0.39 -18.44
C ASP A 239 7.09 -1.02 -17.15
N ASN A 240 8.42 -0.92 -16.96
CA ASN A 240 9.11 -1.35 -15.76
C ASN A 240 10.25 -0.37 -15.44
N PHE A 241 10.40 0.01 -14.16
CA PHE A 241 11.37 1.02 -13.74
C PHE A 241 12.05 0.63 -12.43
N GLU A 242 13.37 0.79 -12.39
CA GLU A 242 14.15 0.86 -11.16
C GLU A 242 13.76 2.13 -10.40
N THR A 243 13.60 2.03 -9.09
CA THR A 243 13.19 3.16 -8.25
C THR A 243 14.33 3.71 -7.41
N GLY A 244 15.40 2.93 -7.22
CA GLY A 244 16.44 3.20 -6.23
C GLY A 244 15.97 3.09 -4.78
N LEU A 245 14.76 2.58 -4.54
CA LEU A 245 14.26 2.23 -3.21
C LEU A 245 14.69 0.81 -2.84
N PHE A 246 14.64 0.50 -1.54
CA PHE A 246 15.09 -0.79 -1.01
C PHE A 246 13.98 -1.83 -1.07
N ASP A 247 12.87 -1.61 -0.36
CA ASP A 247 11.81 -2.60 -0.14
C ASP A 247 10.44 -1.90 -0.20
N ILE A 248 9.88 -1.72 -1.39
CA ILE A 248 8.56 -1.11 -1.54
C ILE A 248 7.50 -2.00 -0.89
N THR A 249 6.79 -1.46 0.10
CA THR A 249 5.71 -2.16 0.80
C THR A 249 4.31 -1.66 0.45
N GLY A 250 4.17 -0.44 -0.05
CA GLY A 250 2.86 0.09 -0.40
C GLY A 250 2.94 1.12 -1.52
N LEU A 251 1.85 1.24 -2.28
CA LEU A 251 1.67 2.23 -3.34
C LEU A 251 0.29 2.87 -3.24
N ALA A 252 0.19 4.18 -3.41
CA ALA A 252 -1.09 4.87 -3.52
C ALA A 252 -0.98 6.13 -4.39
N TYR A 253 -2.02 6.38 -5.18
CA TYR A 253 -2.18 7.66 -5.86
C TYR A 253 -2.92 8.66 -4.97
N SER A 254 -2.41 9.88 -4.89
CA SER A 254 -3.14 10.99 -4.30
C SER A 254 -4.34 11.37 -5.18
N PRO A 255 -5.34 12.09 -4.65
CA PRO A 255 -6.44 12.62 -5.46
C PRO A 255 -5.99 13.55 -6.60
N LYS A 256 -4.74 14.06 -6.53
CA LYS A 256 -4.11 14.89 -7.58
C LYS A 256 -3.32 14.07 -8.61
N GLY A 257 -3.34 12.74 -8.53
CA GLY A 257 -2.66 11.84 -9.45
C GLY A 257 -1.17 11.65 -9.20
N LYS A 258 -0.62 12.11 -8.07
CA LYS A 258 0.76 11.83 -7.68
C LYS A 258 0.85 10.43 -7.06
N LEU A 259 1.87 9.67 -7.45
CA LEU A 259 2.15 8.34 -6.89
C LEU A 259 3.06 8.48 -5.67
N PHE A 260 2.69 7.77 -4.60
CA PHE A 260 3.49 7.65 -3.38
C PHE A 260 3.79 6.18 -3.10
N ALA A 261 4.97 5.95 -2.52
CA ALA A 261 5.42 4.64 -2.07
C ALA A 261 5.86 4.68 -0.61
N THR A 262 5.64 3.60 0.10
CA THR A 262 6.34 3.30 1.35
C THR A 262 7.51 2.37 1.07
N ASP A 263 8.67 2.68 1.65
CA ASP A 263 9.89 1.89 1.59
C ASP A 263 10.25 1.42 2.99
N PHE A 264 10.28 0.12 3.20
CA PHE A 264 10.58 -0.47 4.51
C PHE A 264 12.08 -0.42 4.83
N ALA A 265 12.92 -0.60 3.80
CA ALA A 265 14.38 -0.68 3.89
C ALA A 265 14.83 -1.67 4.98
N TRP A 266 14.53 -2.95 4.78
CA TRP A 266 14.62 -4.01 5.79
C TRP A 266 15.99 -4.12 6.46
N MET A 267 17.07 -4.04 5.68
CA MET A 267 18.44 -4.16 6.20
C MET A 267 18.92 -2.91 6.95
N ASP A 268 18.41 -1.74 6.58
CA ASP A 268 18.68 -0.46 7.25
C ASP A 268 17.41 0.39 7.28
N THR A 269 16.58 0.16 8.28
CA THR A 269 15.28 0.84 8.40
C THR A 269 15.39 2.36 8.61
N SER A 270 16.59 2.91 8.84
CA SER A 270 16.82 4.36 8.84
C SER A 270 16.69 4.98 7.45
N GLN A 271 16.87 4.19 6.40
CA GLN A 271 16.65 4.59 5.01
C GLN A 271 15.18 4.57 4.61
N GLY A 272 14.34 3.85 5.35
CA GLY A 272 12.91 3.72 5.10
C GLY A 272 12.14 5.03 5.17
N GLY A 273 10.94 5.05 4.61
CA GLY A 273 10.10 6.23 4.63
C GLY A 273 8.96 6.26 3.64
N LEU A 274 8.40 7.45 3.50
CA LEU A 274 7.42 7.81 2.47
C LEU A 274 8.14 8.56 1.34
N PHE A 275 7.87 8.14 0.11
CA PHE A 275 8.46 8.74 -1.10
C PHE A 275 7.36 9.16 -2.09
N GLU A 276 7.53 10.32 -2.73
CA GLU A 276 6.79 10.70 -3.95
C GLU A 276 7.57 10.14 -5.15
N LEU A 277 6.89 9.36 -6.00
CA LEU A 277 7.46 8.81 -7.22
C LEU A 277 6.99 9.63 -8.43
N LYS A 278 7.91 10.33 -9.07
CA LYS A 278 7.64 11.01 -10.34
C LYS A 278 8.00 10.05 -11.46
N VAL A 279 6.98 9.53 -12.12
CA VAL A 279 7.12 8.57 -13.20
C VAL A 279 6.98 9.28 -14.54
N ALA A 280 8.02 9.19 -15.38
CA ALA A 280 7.95 9.58 -16.79
C ALA A 280 7.89 8.32 -17.65
N ARG A 281 6.86 8.23 -18.51
CA ARG A 281 6.67 7.11 -19.46
C ARG A 281 6.87 7.63 -20.88
N GLY A 282 7.47 6.82 -21.77
CA GLY A 282 7.76 7.17 -23.16
C GLY A 282 9.25 7.44 -23.43
N SER A 283 9.57 8.41 -24.29
CA SER A 283 10.94 8.62 -24.80
C SER A 283 11.98 9.08 -23.77
N GLN A 284 11.55 9.61 -22.65
CA GLN A 284 12.40 9.96 -21.49
C GLN A 284 11.87 9.22 -20.24
N SER A 285 11.76 7.91 -20.38
CA SER A 285 11.21 7.06 -19.31
C SER A 285 12.15 6.95 -18.12
N GLY A 286 11.57 6.93 -16.92
CA GLY A 286 12.30 6.78 -15.66
C GLY A 286 11.45 7.15 -14.45
N VAL A 287 12.02 6.92 -13.27
CA VAL A 287 11.42 7.26 -11.99
C VAL A 287 12.38 8.09 -11.17
N GLU A 288 11.89 9.21 -10.63
CA GLU A 288 12.56 9.96 -9.58
C GLU A 288 11.84 9.70 -8.26
N ALA A 289 12.49 9.04 -7.32
CA ALA A 289 11.97 8.84 -5.96
C ALA A 289 12.46 9.96 -5.04
N LYS A 290 11.52 10.80 -4.58
CA LYS A 290 11.81 11.90 -3.64
C LYS A 290 11.32 11.53 -2.26
N LYS A 291 12.23 11.42 -1.26
CA LYS A 291 11.85 11.20 0.14
C LYS A 291 11.03 12.38 0.66
N VAL A 292 9.85 12.08 1.20
CA VAL A 292 8.92 13.05 1.80
C VAL A 292 9.07 13.05 3.32
N LEU A 293 9.14 11.87 3.92
CA LEU A 293 9.26 11.67 5.37
C LEU A 293 10.09 10.42 5.66
N SER A 294 10.87 10.45 6.74
CA SER A 294 11.42 9.24 7.34
C SER A 294 10.36 8.58 8.22
N LEU A 295 10.15 7.27 8.03
CA LEU A 295 9.18 6.46 8.77
C LEU A 295 9.86 5.17 9.21
N ASP A 296 9.55 4.71 10.42
CA ASP A 296 10.14 3.49 10.97
C ASP A 296 9.32 2.26 10.56
N LYS A 297 9.78 1.54 9.54
CA LYS A 297 9.17 0.31 9.00
C LYS A 297 7.72 0.52 8.50
N PRO A 298 7.50 1.41 7.52
CA PRO A 298 6.17 1.62 6.96
C PRO A 298 5.72 0.41 6.16
N THR A 299 4.42 0.09 6.22
CA THR A 299 3.87 -1.14 5.63
C THR A 299 2.78 -0.90 4.58
N ALA A 300 1.91 0.06 4.79
CA ALA A 300 0.84 0.37 3.83
C ALA A 300 0.48 1.86 3.88
N LEU A 301 -0.14 2.35 2.81
CA LEU A 301 -0.62 3.72 2.72
C LEU A 301 -1.91 3.81 1.91
N THR A 302 -2.74 4.80 2.20
CA THR A 302 -3.94 5.13 1.43
C THR A 302 -4.32 6.59 1.60
N PHE A 303 -4.89 7.20 0.56
CA PHE A 303 -5.39 8.57 0.62
C PHE A 303 -6.88 8.62 0.93
N SER A 304 -7.29 9.57 1.77
CA SER A 304 -8.68 9.97 1.87
C SER A 304 -9.11 10.82 0.66
N ASP A 305 -10.41 10.93 0.44
CA ASP A 305 -10.97 11.84 -0.58
C ASP A 305 -10.59 13.32 -0.33
N ARG A 306 -10.21 13.65 0.89
CA ARG A 306 -9.75 14.99 1.29
C ARG A 306 -8.26 15.22 1.04
N GLY A 307 -7.54 14.19 0.60
CA GLY A 307 -6.09 14.25 0.33
C GLY A 307 -5.21 14.04 1.55
N GLU A 308 -5.77 13.60 2.68
CA GLU A 308 -4.99 13.14 3.83
C GLU A 308 -4.42 11.75 3.53
N LEU A 309 -3.15 11.53 3.80
CA LEU A 309 -2.50 10.24 3.62
C LEU A 309 -2.44 9.51 4.96
N TYR A 310 -3.05 8.34 5.02
CA TYR A 310 -2.91 7.42 6.16
C TYR A 310 -1.80 6.42 5.87
N VAL A 311 -0.93 6.17 6.86
CA VAL A 311 0.21 5.25 6.75
C VAL A 311 0.26 4.37 8.00
N THR A 312 0.47 3.06 7.81
CA THR A 312 0.83 2.16 8.93
C THR A 312 2.33 1.98 9.02
N VAL A 313 2.84 1.93 10.25
CA VAL A 313 4.23 1.63 10.56
C VAL A 313 4.32 0.56 11.63
N ILE A 314 5.28 -0.36 11.51
CA ILE A 314 5.55 -1.35 12.57
C ILE A 314 6.22 -0.69 13.76
N GLY A 315 7.11 0.26 13.51
CA GLY A 315 7.88 0.92 14.55
C GLY A 315 8.95 0.04 15.19
N THR A 316 9.72 0.62 16.07
CA THR A 316 10.71 -0.09 16.88
C THR A 316 10.20 -0.23 18.31
N SER A 317 10.00 -1.47 18.76
CA SER A 317 9.56 -1.78 20.11
C SER A 317 10.64 -1.43 21.13
N LYS A 318 10.20 -0.83 22.21
CA LYS A 318 10.98 -0.73 23.45
C LYS A 318 10.40 -1.76 24.41
N GLU A 319 11.26 -2.62 24.97
CA GLU A 319 10.88 -3.63 25.98
C GLU A 319 9.78 -4.63 25.56
N GLY A 320 9.70 -4.96 24.25
CA GLY A 320 8.74 -5.97 23.74
C GLY A 320 7.29 -5.50 23.63
N SER A 321 6.98 -4.24 23.91
CA SER A 321 5.62 -3.70 23.75
C SER A 321 5.31 -3.41 22.28
N PRO A 322 4.07 -3.59 21.81
CA PRO A 322 3.70 -3.22 20.44
C PRO A 322 3.98 -1.74 20.15
N ALA A 323 4.71 -1.46 19.07
CA ALA A 323 5.15 -0.12 18.68
C ALA A 323 4.45 0.37 17.39
N GLY A 324 3.59 -0.46 16.80
CA GLY A 324 2.89 -0.16 15.57
C GLY A 324 1.94 1.02 15.70
N LYS A 325 1.82 1.80 14.62
CA LYS A 325 0.98 3.00 14.59
C LYS A 325 0.22 3.12 13.27
N LEU A 326 -0.93 3.78 13.36
CA LEU A 326 -1.58 4.44 12.24
C LEU A 326 -1.25 5.93 12.33
N LEU A 327 -0.66 6.45 11.28
CA LEU A 327 -0.32 7.87 11.14
C LEU A 327 -1.23 8.52 10.10
N VAL A 328 -1.47 9.83 10.24
CA VAL A 328 -2.02 10.67 9.18
C VAL A 328 -0.99 11.73 8.83
N VAL A 329 -0.77 11.90 7.53
CA VAL A 329 0.14 12.89 6.95
C VAL A 329 -0.69 13.89 6.16
N SER A 330 -0.57 15.16 6.51
CA SER A 330 -1.23 16.28 5.83
C SER A 330 -0.21 17.26 5.24
N GLY A 331 -0.67 18.19 4.39
CA GLY A 331 0.22 19.16 3.74
C GLY A 331 1.00 18.60 2.54
N LEU A 332 0.68 17.42 2.04
CA LEU A 332 1.21 16.87 0.79
C LEU A 332 0.64 17.68 -0.39
N LYS A 333 1.51 18.31 -1.18
CA LYS A 333 1.12 19.20 -2.30
C LYS A 333 1.23 18.52 -3.65
#